data_afc263fe86b8e5aa44d242d49e8085c1
#
_entry.id   afc263fe86b8e5aa44d242d49e8085c1
#
_cell.length_a   1.000
_cell.length_b   1.000
_cell.length_c   1.000
_cell.angle_alpha   90.00
_cell.angle_beta   90.00
_cell.angle_gamma   90.00
#
_symmetry.space_group_name_H-M   'P 1'
#
loop_
_entity.id
_entity.type
_entity.pdbx_description
1 polymer ?
#
loop_
_entity_poly.entity_id
_entity_poly.type
_entity_poly.pdbx_seq_one_letter_code
_entity_poly.pdbx_strand_id
1 'polypeptide(L)'
;QAGQKVACEIEQAGGDAAAFQVDVTDKASLEKARDAVVQHFGSYEVLINCAGIQDPLAKTTSEAYAAGDEKATEVVKVDPQAADLAAEKARVLASSRTLFNIDSDKLLRVMDVNWLGTVMACQVFAVNMVGRDGCSIINITSMAAYDALSMVPAYASSKAAVDMFTKWLSNYLSNTAGKVRVNAVAPGYFLTPLNHDMYVNPDGSYTQRYWNVIHRTPMGRLGDP
;
A
#
# COMPACT_ATOMS: atom_id res chain seq x y z
N GLN A 1 4.81 19.96 -0.51
CA GLN A 1 3.69 20.82 -0.97
C GLN A 1 2.32 20.24 -0.54
N ALA A 2 1.98 18.99 -0.83
CA ALA A 2 0.67 18.41 -0.48
C ALA A 2 0.43 18.36 1.04
N GLY A 3 1.42 17.87 1.81
CA GLY A 3 1.31 17.80 3.28
C GLY A 3 1.15 19.18 3.93
N GLN A 4 1.82 20.21 3.39
CA GLN A 4 1.70 21.57 3.89
C GLN A 4 0.30 22.15 3.66
N LYS A 5 -0.32 21.81 2.52
CA LYS A 5 -1.71 22.20 2.23
C LYS A 5 -2.68 21.59 3.24
N VAL A 6 -2.54 20.29 3.51
CA VAL A 6 -3.38 19.58 4.49
C VAL A 6 -3.19 20.15 5.91
N ALA A 7 -1.94 20.43 6.31
CA ALA A 7 -1.68 21.05 7.60
C ALA A 7 -2.40 22.40 7.74
N CYS A 8 -2.31 23.26 6.72
CA CYS A 8 -2.99 24.55 6.69
C CYS A 8 -4.53 24.42 6.75
N GLU A 9 -5.11 23.43 6.06
CA GLU A 9 -6.56 23.17 6.11
C GLU A 9 -7.00 22.73 7.52
N ILE A 10 -6.21 21.91 8.22
CA ILE A 10 -6.47 21.51 9.61
C ILE A 10 -6.38 22.71 10.56
N GLU A 11 -5.36 23.55 10.42
CA GLU A 11 -5.20 24.77 11.23
C GLU A 11 -6.35 25.75 11.02
N GLN A 12 -6.82 25.93 9.78
CA GLN A 12 -8.00 26.74 9.47
C GLN A 12 -9.28 26.21 10.09
N ALA A 13 -9.37 24.88 10.28
CA ALA A 13 -10.46 24.23 10.98
C ALA A 13 -10.34 24.28 12.52
N GLY A 14 -9.27 24.92 13.05
CA GLY A 14 -9.03 25.06 14.49
C GLY A 14 -8.24 23.91 15.12
N GLY A 15 -7.66 23.02 14.31
CA GLY A 15 -6.74 21.99 14.76
C GLY A 15 -5.30 22.48 14.81
N ASP A 16 -4.39 21.66 15.33
CA ASP A 16 -2.95 21.87 15.31
C ASP A 16 -2.29 20.82 14.42
N ALA A 17 -1.54 21.24 13.41
CA ALA A 17 -0.93 20.32 12.44
C ALA A 17 0.38 20.89 11.88
N ALA A 18 1.33 19.99 11.62
CA ALA A 18 2.57 20.31 10.94
C ALA A 18 2.93 19.22 9.92
N ALA A 19 3.59 19.60 8.84
CA ALA A 19 4.04 18.67 7.80
C ALA A 19 5.57 18.61 7.78
N PHE A 20 6.10 17.40 7.95
CA PHE A 20 7.53 17.11 7.87
C PHE A 20 7.79 16.16 6.71
N GLN A 21 8.81 16.48 5.92
CA GLN A 21 9.24 15.59 4.83
C GLN A 21 9.99 14.39 5.42
N VAL A 22 9.62 13.18 4.99
CA VAL A 22 10.27 11.94 5.42
C VAL A 22 10.39 10.96 4.25
N ASP A 23 11.52 10.27 4.18
CA ASP A 23 11.70 9.05 3.39
C ASP A 23 11.66 7.86 4.34
N VAL A 24 10.64 7.02 4.20
CA VAL A 24 10.45 5.85 5.07
C VAL A 24 11.49 4.75 4.82
N THR A 25 12.23 4.81 3.72
CA THR A 25 13.33 3.88 3.40
C THR A 25 14.68 4.34 3.96
N ASP A 26 14.72 5.51 4.58
CA ASP A 26 15.90 6.07 5.23
C ASP A 26 15.66 6.27 6.74
N LYS A 27 16.36 5.48 7.55
CA LYS A 27 16.22 5.55 9.00
C LYS A 27 16.62 6.91 9.56
N ALA A 28 17.65 7.56 9.02
CA ALA A 28 18.07 8.90 9.48
C ALA A 28 17.01 9.96 9.18
N SER A 29 16.32 9.84 8.03
CA SER A 29 15.16 10.67 7.68
C SER A 29 14.01 10.50 8.68
N LEU A 30 13.72 9.26 9.09
CA LEU A 30 12.69 8.96 10.10
C LEU A 30 13.07 9.51 11.47
N GLU A 31 14.33 9.37 11.91
CA GLU A 31 14.83 9.91 13.18
C GLU A 31 14.72 11.44 13.21
N LYS A 32 15.12 12.10 12.14
CA LYS A 32 14.97 13.56 12.00
C LYS A 32 13.50 14.00 12.05
N ALA A 33 12.60 13.25 11.39
CA ALA A 33 11.18 13.55 11.43
C ALA A 33 10.60 13.36 12.84
N ARG A 34 10.97 12.28 13.55
CA ARG A 34 10.59 12.06 14.95
C ARG A 34 11.02 13.23 15.84
N ASP A 35 12.26 13.66 15.72
CA ASP A 35 12.80 14.75 16.56
C ASP A 35 12.07 16.07 16.27
N ALA A 36 11.75 16.35 15.00
CA ALA A 36 10.96 17.51 14.63
C ALA A 36 9.53 17.45 15.19
N VAL A 37 8.88 16.28 15.17
CA VAL A 37 7.55 16.06 15.77
C VAL A 37 7.61 16.31 17.29
N VAL A 38 8.60 15.76 17.98
CA VAL A 38 8.79 15.96 19.43
C VAL A 38 9.09 17.42 19.76
N GLN A 39 9.90 18.08 18.95
CA GLN A 39 10.20 19.51 19.14
C GLN A 39 8.95 20.39 18.97
N HIS A 40 8.07 20.04 18.05
CA HIS A 40 6.88 20.85 17.72
C HIS A 40 5.71 20.57 18.68
N PHE A 41 5.40 19.29 18.92
CA PHE A 41 4.22 18.86 19.70
C PHE A 41 4.54 18.36 21.12
N GLY A 42 5.81 18.23 21.48
CA GLY A 42 6.26 17.69 22.76
C GLY A 42 6.18 16.16 22.82
N SER A 43 5.04 15.56 22.48
CA SER A 43 4.87 14.11 22.52
C SER A 43 3.79 13.66 21.51
N TYR A 44 3.70 12.36 21.30
CA TYR A 44 2.64 11.75 20.48
C TYR A 44 2.23 10.41 21.09
N GLU A 45 0.96 10.06 20.97
CA GLU A 45 0.37 8.81 21.48
C GLU A 45 -0.01 7.84 20.37
N VAL A 46 -0.19 8.33 19.14
CA VAL A 46 -0.64 7.50 18.02
C VAL A 46 0.35 7.59 16.86
N LEU A 47 0.77 6.43 16.36
CA LEU A 47 1.51 6.30 15.11
C LEU A 47 0.64 5.59 14.08
N ILE A 48 0.41 6.21 12.91
CA ILE A 48 -0.32 5.60 11.81
C ILE A 48 0.63 5.45 10.61
N ASN A 49 0.95 4.22 10.24
CA ASN A 49 1.81 3.91 9.11
C ASN A 49 0.99 3.75 7.84
N CYS A 50 0.88 4.82 7.04
CA CYS A 50 0.13 4.86 5.78
C CYS A 50 1.01 4.85 4.53
N ALA A 51 2.32 5.07 4.65
CA ALA A 51 3.22 5.10 3.50
C ALA A 51 3.19 3.77 2.74
N GLY A 52 3.07 3.86 1.42
CA GLY A 52 3.03 2.67 0.58
C GLY A 52 2.96 3.02 -0.90
N ILE A 53 3.50 2.13 -1.72
CA ILE A 53 3.53 2.26 -3.16
C ILE A 53 3.05 0.99 -3.86
N GLN A 54 2.66 1.17 -5.12
CA GLN A 54 2.63 0.13 -6.14
C GLN A 54 3.56 0.56 -7.26
N ASP A 55 4.34 -0.37 -7.80
CA ASP A 55 5.18 -0.10 -8.97
C ASP A 55 4.56 -0.81 -10.19
N PRO A 56 4.32 -0.09 -11.30
CA PRO A 56 3.77 -0.70 -12.52
C PRO A 56 4.65 -1.84 -13.07
N LEU A 57 5.97 -1.77 -12.89
CA LEU A 57 6.93 -2.79 -13.33
C LEU A 57 6.97 -4.01 -12.40
N ALA A 58 6.42 -3.90 -11.18
CA ALA A 58 6.25 -4.99 -10.22
C ALA A 58 4.86 -5.66 -10.34
N LYS A 59 4.17 -5.48 -11.46
CA LYS A 59 2.85 -6.09 -11.74
C LYS A 59 2.98 -7.12 -12.85
N THR A 60 2.15 -8.16 -12.78
CA THR A 60 1.95 -9.09 -13.89
C THR A 60 0.79 -8.61 -14.77
N THR A 61 1.11 -7.96 -15.88
CA THR A 61 0.12 -7.34 -16.76
C THR A 61 0.58 -7.34 -18.21
N SER A 62 -0.33 -7.21 -19.17
CA SER A 62 0.03 -6.97 -20.56
C SER A 62 0.69 -5.59 -20.73
N GLU A 63 1.56 -5.45 -21.72
CA GLU A 63 2.16 -4.15 -22.04
C GLU A 63 1.11 -3.12 -22.46
N ALA A 64 0.07 -3.56 -23.17
CA ALA A 64 -1.04 -2.71 -23.55
C ALA A 64 -1.78 -2.13 -22.33
N TYR A 65 -2.02 -2.96 -21.30
CA TYR A 65 -2.60 -2.47 -20.04
C TYR A 65 -1.67 -1.48 -19.31
N ALA A 66 -0.37 -1.78 -19.30
CA ALA A 66 0.62 -0.90 -18.70
C ALA A 66 0.76 0.45 -19.46
N ALA A 67 0.43 0.47 -20.75
CA ALA A 67 0.40 1.65 -21.60
C ALA A 67 -0.93 2.44 -21.52
N GLY A 68 -1.88 2.00 -20.68
CA GLY A 68 -3.16 2.67 -20.49
C GLY A 68 -4.30 2.15 -21.36
N ASP A 69 -4.13 1.03 -22.07
CA ASP A 69 -5.22 0.36 -22.75
C ASP A 69 -6.08 -0.43 -21.75
N GLU A 70 -7.15 0.19 -21.29
CA GLU A 70 -8.08 -0.39 -20.32
C GLU A 70 -8.83 -1.63 -20.83
N LYS A 71 -8.90 -1.83 -22.16
CA LYS A 71 -9.49 -3.02 -22.76
C LYS A 71 -8.57 -4.24 -22.63
N ALA A 72 -7.29 -4.04 -22.35
CA ALA A 72 -6.30 -5.08 -22.13
C ALA A 72 -6.32 -5.64 -20.69
N THR A 73 -7.49 -5.79 -20.08
CA THR A 73 -7.68 -6.17 -18.67
C THR A 73 -7.30 -7.62 -18.36
N GLU A 74 -6.91 -8.41 -19.34
CA GLU A 74 -6.64 -9.82 -19.12
C GLU A 74 -5.16 -10.08 -18.84
N VAL A 75 -4.92 -10.92 -17.84
CA VAL A 75 -3.67 -11.66 -17.71
C VAL A 75 -3.47 -12.43 -18.99
N VAL A 76 -2.39 -12.15 -19.73
CA VAL A 76 -2.11 -12.85 -20.99
C VAL A 76 -1.88 -14.32 -20.68
N LYS A 77 -2.76 -15.17 -21.18
CA LYS A 77 -2.72 -16.62 -20.96
C LYS A 77 -1.97 -17.28 -22.11
N VAL A 78 -1.20 -18.30 -21.76
CA VAL A 78 -0.67 -19.24 -22.75
C VAL A 78 -1.82 -20.15 -23.19
N ASP A 79 -2.07 -20.25 -24.50
CA ASP A 79 -2.99 -21.27 -25.01
C ASP A 79 -2.31 -22.65 -24.91
N PRO A 80 -2.81 -23.54 -24.03
CA PRO A 80 -2.20 -24.87 -23.86
C PRO A 80 -2.45 -25.79 -25.06
N GLN A 81 -3.37 -25.41 -25.97
CA GLN A 81 -3.71 -26.16 -27.20
C GLN A 81 -3.03 -25.57 -28.45
N ALA A 82 -2.18 -24.56 -28.33
CA ALA A 82 -1.46 -23.98 -29.44
C ALA A 82 -0.62 -25.06 -30.13
N ALA A 83 -0.68 -25.08 -31.48
CA ALA A 83 0.06 -26.05 -32.30
C ALA A 83 1.58 -25.98 -32.07
N ASP A 84 2.10 -24.79 -31.74
CA ASP A 84 3.48 -24.58 -31.29
C ASP A 84 3.45 -23.89 -29.90
N LEU A 85 3.52 -24.69 -28.86
CA LEU A 85 3.52 -24.22 -27.48
C LEU A 85 4.79 -23.39 -27.14
N ALA A 86 5.90 -23.64 -27.80
CA ALA A 86 7.13 -22.88 -27.55
C ALA A 86 7.03 -21.47 -28.14
N ALA A 87 6.52 -21.34 -29.36
CA ALA A 87 6.25 -20.03 -29.95
C ALA A 87 5.18 -19.25 -29.20
N GLU A 88 4.13 -19.90 -28.70
CA GLU A 88 3.09 -19.27 -27.90
C GLU A 88 3.62 -18.74 -26.56
N LYS A 89 4.45 -19.53 -25.87
CA LYS A 89 5.14 -19.08 -24.65
C LYS A 89 6.05 -17.88 -24.92
N ALA A 90 6.84 -17.93 -26.02
CA ALA A 90 7.69 -16.82 -26.41
C ALA A 90 6.88 -15.54 -26.69
N ARG A 91 5.75 -15.66 -27.39
CA ARG A 91 4.81 -14.56 -27.65
C ARG A 91 4.30 -13.93 -26.36
N VAL A 92 3.83 -14.75 -25.40
CA VAL A 92 3.32 -14.27 -24.10
C VAL A 92 4.42 -13.54 -23.32
N LEU A 93 5.63 -14.10 -23.27
CA LEU A 93 6.75 -13.49 -22.57
C LEU A 93 7.22 -12.18 -23.22
N ALA A 94 7.08 -12.04 -24.54
CA ALA A 94 7.47 -10.83 -25.25
C ALA A 94 6.41 -9.71 -25.14
N SER A 95 5.13 -10.06 -24.98
CA SER A 95 4.01 -9.11 -25.01
C SER A 95 3.44 -8.76 -23.62
N SER A 96 4.00 -9.29 -22.55
CA SER A 96 3.44 -9.10 -21.21
C SER A 96 4.48 -9.25 -20.10
N ARG A 97 4.22 -8.63 -18.95
CA ARG A 97 4.92 -8.94 -17.70
C ARG A 97 4.25 -10.12 -17.03
N THR A 98 5.03 -11.15 -16.85
CA THR A 98 4.60 -12.41 -16.22
C THR A 98 5.46 -12.67 -14.98
N LEU A 99 5.16 -13.74 -14.24
CA LEU A 99 6.04 -14.19 -13.17
C LEU A 99 7.49 -14.40 -13.62
N PHE A 100 7.69 -14.78 -14.90
CA PHE A 100 9.01 -15.17 -15.42
C PHE A 100 9.89 -14.00 -15.89
N ASN A 101 9.31 -12.80 -16.03
CA ASN A 101 10.01 -11.61 -16.52
C ASN A 101 9.67 -10.33 -15.74
N ILE A 102 9.04 -10.47 -14.57
CA ILE A 102 8.79 -9.34 -13.67
C ILE A 102 10.12 -8.80 -13.11
N ASP A 103 10.23 -7.49 -13.02
CA ASP A 103 11.44 -6.83 -12.54
C ASP A 103 11.63 -7.04 -11.02
N SER A 104 12.69 -7.76 -10.66
CA SER A 104 13.01 -8.09 -9.27
C SER A 104 13.37 -6.87 -8.43
N ASP A 105 14.05 -5.86 -8.99
CA ASP A 105 14.42 -4.65 -8.25
C ASP A 105 13.17 -3.83 -7.92
N LYS A 106 12.17 -3.84 -8.80
CA LYS A 106 10.89 -3.21 -8.55
C LYS A 106 10.05 -3.96 -7.53
N LEU A 107 10.11 -5.30 -7.52
CA LEU A 107 9.52 -6.11 -6.45
C LEU A 107 10.13 -5.74 -5.09
N LEU A 108 11.47 -5.69 -5.00
CA LEU A 108 12.19 -5.33 -3.78
C LEU A 108 11.86 -3.90 -3.35
N ARG A 109 11.79 -2.94 -4.29
CA ARG A 109 11.42 -1.56 -3.96
C ARG A 109 10.05 -1.46 -3.30
N VAL A 110 9.06 -2.23 -3.76
CA VAL A 110 7.74 -2.27 -3.12
C VAL A 110 7.83 -2.84 -1.70
N MET A 111 8.64 -3.88 -1.49
CA MET A 111 8.89 -4.43 -0.16
C MET A 111 9.60 -3.43 0.75
N ASP A 112 10.61 -2.73 0.26
CA ASP A 112 11.38 -1.74 1.02
C ASP A 112 10.47 -0.61 1.52
N VAL A 113 9.65 -0.04 0.67
CA VAL A 113 8.75 1.05 1.08
C VAL A 113 7.63 0.53 1.98
N ASN A 114 6.91 -0.52 1.55
CA ASN A 114 5.67 -0.91 2.20
C ASN A 114 5.90 -1.67 3.52
N TRP A 115 6.86 -2.58 3.53
CA TRP A 115 7.13 -3.41 4.71
C TRP A 115 8.30 -2.89 5.54
N LEU A 116 9.50 -2.75 4.96
CA LEU A 116 10.67 -2.32 5.71
C LEU A 116 10.52 -0.89 6.21
N GLY A 117 9.93 0.00 5.42
CA GLY A 117 9.59 1.37 5.84
C GLY A 117 8.64 1.39 7.04
N THR A 118 7.61 0.53 7.05
CA THR A 118 6.72 0.37 8.22
C THR A 118 7.48 -0.14 9.44
N VAL A 119 8.37 -1.13 9.27
CA VAL A 119 9.21 -1.66 10.36
C VAL A 119 10.11 -0.57 10.94
N MET A 120 10.83 0.17 10.08
CA MET A 120 11.72 1.25 10.50
C MET A 120 10.97 2.40 11.17
N ALA A 121 9.80 2.78 10.67
CA ALA A 121 8.97 3.78 11.33
C ALA A 121 8.56 3.33 12.73
N CYS A 122 8.13 2.07 12.90
CA CYS A 122 7.85 1.51 14.23
C CYS A 122 9.10 1.52 15.13
N GLN A 123 10.28 1.14 14.61
CA GLN A 123 11.53 1.17 15.39
C GLN A 123 11.87 2.57 15.91
N VAL A 124 11.69 3.58 15.05
CA VAL A 124 12.07 4.96 15.37
C VAL A 124 11.06 5.63 16.30
N PHE A 125 9.76 5.49 15.99
CA PHE A 125 8.72 6.21 16.71
C PHE A 125 8.25 5.49 17.99
N ALA A 126 8.24 4.15 18.04
CA ALA A 126 7.76 3.43 19.21
C ALA A 126 8.62 3.65 20.46
N VAL A 127 9.90 4.04 20.32
CA VAL A 127 10.79 4.33 21.45
C VAL A 127 10.18 5.37 22.40
N ASN A 128 9.55 6.42 21.87
CA ASN A 128 8.93 7.48 22.67
C ASN A 128 7.54 7.08 23.23
N MET A 129 7.01 5.92 22.84
CA MET A 129 5.71 5.41 23.28
C MET A 129 5.85 4.35 24.39
N VAL A 130 7.03 3.75 24.52
CA VAL A 130 7.31 2.69 25.49
C VAL A 130 7.04 3.16 26.91
N GLY A 131 6.31 2.34 27.69
CA GLY A 131 6.00 2.62 29.09
C GLY A 131 4.90 3.66 29.31
N ARG A 132 4.37 4.28 28.25
CA ARG A 132 3.31 5.28 28.34
C ARG A 132 1.93 4.65 28.12
N ASP A 133 0.94 5.07 28.89
CA ASP A 133 -0.45 4.67 28.75
C ASP A 133 -1.11 5.37 27.54
N GLY A 134 -2.08 4.69 26.92
CA GLY A 134 -2.87 5.25 25.82
C GLY A 134 -2.22 5.16 24.44
N CYS A 135 -0.94 4.76 24.34
CA CYS A 135 -0.24 4.71 23.07
C CYS A 135 -0.76 3.61 22.15
N SER A 136 -0.80 3.91 20.85
CA SER A 136 -1.30 3.01 19.82
C SER A 136 -0.54 3.14 18.51
N ILE A 137 -0.22 2.01 17.88
CA ILE A 137 0.32 1.92 16.53
C ILE A 137 -0.73 1.32 15.63
N ILE A 138 -0.98 1.94 14.47
CA ILE A 138 -1.93 1.48 13.45
C ILE A 138 -1.18 1.33 12.14
N ASN A 139 -1.11 0.11 11.63
CA ASN A 139 -0.51 -0.17 10.34
C ASN A 139 -1.59 -0.32 9.26
N ILE A 140 -1.42 0.35 8.12
CA ILE A 140 -2.35 0.21 7.00
C ILE A 140 -1.88 -0.96 6.12
N THR A 141 -2.61 -2.07 6.22
CA THR A 141 -2.47 -3.25 5.38
C THR A 141 -3.33 -3.12 4.12
N SER A 142 -3.98 -4.16 3.69
CA SER A 142 -4.93 -4.17 2.57
C SER A 142 -5.72 -5.47 2.59
N MET A 143 -6.90 -5.49 1.98
CA MET A 143 -7.57 -6.75 1.65
C MET A 143 -6.68 -7.67 0.78
N ALA A 144 -5.75 -7.10 0.00
CA ALA A 144 -4.77 -7.86 -0.78
C ALA A 144 -3.82 -8.72 0.06
N ALA A 145 -3.76 -8.53 1.38
CA ALA A 145 -3.03 -9.41 2.29
C ALA A 145 -3.74 -10.75 2.50
N TYR A 146 -5.04 -10.83 2.22
CA TYR A 146 -5.90 -11.98 2.49
C TYR A 146 -6.49 -12.59 1.20
N ASP A 147 -6.58 -11.81 0.13
CA ASP A 147 -7.11 -12.25 -1.16
C ASP A 147 -6.04 -12.12 -2.24
N ALA A 148 -5.84 -13.19 -3.03
CA ALA A 148 -4.85 -13.23 -4.10
C ALA A 148 -5.29 -12.38 -5.29
N LEU A 149 -4.91 -11.11 -5.29
CA LEU A 149 -5.13 -10.22 -6.42
C LEU A 149 -4.15 -10.54 -7.55
N SER A 150 -4.68 -10.85 -8.72
CA SER A 150 -3.94 -11.46 -9.83
C SER A 150 -2.78 -10.64 -10.42
N MET A 151 -2.76 -9.31 -10.25
CA MET A 151 -1.79 -8.46 -10.97
C MET A 151 -0.75 -7.80 -10.07
N VAL A 152 -0.80 -7.99 -8.75
CA VAL A 152 -0.01 -7.18 -7.81
C VAL A 152 0.75 -8.03 -6.78
N PRO A 153 1.62 -8.97 -7.22
CA PRO A 153 2.27 -9.91 -6.31
C PRO A 153 3.12 -9.21 -5.26
N ALA A 154 3.93 -8.21 -5.65
CA ALA A 154 4.77 -7.47 -4.71
C ALA A 154 3.95 -6.72 -3.67
N TYR A 155 2.90 -6.02 -4.10
CA TYR A 155 2.02 -5.27 -3.20
C TYR A 155 1.30 -6.20 -2.23
N ALA A 156 0.66 -7.26 -2.73
CA ALA A 156 -0.05 -8.22 -1.88
C ALA A 156 0.88 -8.87 -0.85
N SER A 157 2.06 -9.33 -1.29
CA SER A 157 3.08 -9.90 -0.40
C SER A 157 3.56 -8.89 0.63
N SER A 158 3.80 -7.63 0.25
CA SER A 158 4.22 -6.58 1.19
C SER A 158 3.15 -6.29 2.26
N LYS A 159 1.87 -6.27 1.88
CA LYS A 159 0.76 -6.04 2.81
C LYS A 159 0.51 -7.24 3.73
N ALA A 160 0.72 -8.47 3.26
CA ALA A 160 0.73 -9.67 4.09
C ALA A 160 1.89 -9.67 5.10
N ALA A 161 3.08 -9.20 4.67
CA ALA A 161 4.22 -9.03 5.57
C ALA A 161 3.96 -7.98 6.67
N VAL A 162 3.31 -6.84 6.33
CA VAL A 162 2.89 -5.83 7.31
C VAL A 162 1.84 -6.40 8.28
N ASP A 163 0.90 -7.23 7.81
CA ASP A 163 -0.11 -7.86 8.66
C ASP A 163 0.55 -8.79 9.70
N MET A 164 1.46 -9.66 9.26
CA MET A 164 2.19 -10.55 10.17
C MET A 164 3.12 -9.76 11.12
N PHE A 165 3.80 -8.73 10.61
CA PHE A 165 4.62 -7.85 11.45
C PHE A 165 3.78 -7.15 12.53
N THR A 166 2.56 -6.72 12.22
CA THR A 166 1.65 -6.10 13.18
C THR A 166 1.31 -7.06 14.33
N LYS A 167 1.00 -8.31 14.03
CA LYS A 167 0.73 -9.36 15.03
C LYS A 167 1.95 -9.64 15.91
N TRP A 168 3.11 -9.77 15.27
CA TRP A 168 4.38 -9.96 15.99
C TRP A 168 4.71 -8.77 16.89
N LEU A 169 4.58 -7.53 16.37
CA LEU A 169 4.88 -6.31 17.10
C LEU A 169 3.93 -6.11 18.28
N SER A 170 2.64 -6.44 18.11
CA SER A 170 1.66 -6.41 19.20
C SER A 170 2.08 -7.32 20.36
N ASN A 171 2.48 -8.56 20.06
CA ASN A 171 2.96 -9.50 21.05
C ASN A 171 4.28 -9.03 21.70
N TYR A 172 5.22 -8.55 20.87
CA TYR A 172 6.53 -8.07 21.34
C TYR A 172 6.38 -6.89 22.31
N LEU A 173 5.62 -5.85 21.94
CA LEU A 173 5.44 -4.66 22.79
C LEU A 173 4.62 -4.96 24.05
N SER A 174 3.63 -5.87 23.98
CA SER A 174 2.87 -6.29 25.17
C SER A 174 3.77 -6.97 26.22
N ASN A 175 4.75 -7.75 25.76
CA ASN A 175 5.61 -8.53 26.66
C ASN A 175 6.87 -7.74 27.13
N THR A 176 7.34 -6.78 26.34
CA THR A 176 8.62 -6.10 26.59
C THR A 176 8.48 -4.65 26.99
N ALA A 177 7.53 -3.93 26.42
CA ALA A 177 7.39 -2.49 26.59
C ALA A 177 6.09 -2.08 27.29
N GLY A 178 5.14 -3.01 27.40
CA GLY A 178 3.83 -2.83 28.03
C GLY A 178 3.02 -1.65 27.45
N LYS A 179 1.67 -1.72 27.54
CA LYS A 179 0.77 -0.58 27.33
C LYS A 179 0.66 0.01 25.91
N VAL A 180 1.56 -0.32 24.94
CA VAL A 180 1.44 0.11 23.55
C VAL A 180 0.60 -0.91 22.79
N ARG A 181 -0.56 -0.51 22.32
CA ARG A 181 -1.44 -1.34 21.48
C ARG A 181 -0.98 -1.25 20.01
N VAL A 182 -1.03 -2.36 19.29
CA VAL A 182 -0.69 -2.41 17.87
C VAL A 182 -1.81 -3.11 17.12
N ASN A 183 -2.34 -2.43 16.11
CA ASN A 183 -3.43 -2.92 15.28
C ASN A 183 -3.14 -2.67 13.80
N ALA A 184 -3.91 -3.33 12.94
CA ALA A 184 -3.91 -3.06 11.51
C ALA A 184 -5.31 -2.72 11.02
N VAL A 185 -5.37 -1.86 10.01
CA VAL A 185 -6.57 -1.65 9.20
C VAL A 185 -6.29 -2.21 7.81
N ALA A 186 -7.18 -3.07 7.32
CA ALA A 186 -7.12 -3.67 6.00
C ALA A 186 -8.22 -3.08 5.10
N PRO A 187 -8.00 -1.92 4.45
CA PRO A 187 -9.01 -1.32 3.59
C PRO A 187 -9.36 -2.23 2.41
N GLY A 188 -10.64 -2.24 2.06
CA GLY A 188 -11.14 -2.77 0.81
C GLY A 188 -10.92 -1.79 -0.35
N TYR A 189 -11.86 -1.80 -1.29
CA TYR A 189 -11.80 -0.88 -2.43
C TYR A 189 -12.53 0.42 -2.11
N PHE A 190 -11.81 1.54 -2.25
CA PHE A 190 -12.33 2.90 -2.11
C PHE A 190 -12.20 3.63 -3.44
N LEU A 191 -13.17 4.47 -3.77
CA LEU A 191 -13.06 5.37 -4.92
C LEU A 191 -12.28 6.61 -4.47
N THR A 192 -11.09 6.80 -5.03
CA THR A 192 -10.22 7.92 -4.70
C THR A 192 -9.80 8.65 -5.98
N PRO A 193 -9.32 9.91 -5.92
CA PRO A 193 -8.77 10.59 -7.10
C PRO A 193 -7.66 9.80 -7.81
N LEU A 194 -6.91 8.98 -7.06
CA LEU A 194 -5.79 8.18 -7.59
C LEU A 194 -6.26 7.02 -8.49
N ASN A 195 -7.46 6.49 -8.27
CA ASN A 195 -7.97 5.32 -8.99
C ASN A 195 -9.30 5.56 -9.70
N HIS A 196 -9.77 6.83 -9.73
CA HIS A 196 -11.03 7.22 -10.35
C HIS A 196 -11.14 6.70 -11.78
N ASP A 197 -10.13 6.98 -12.61
CA ASP A 197 -10.12 6.63 -14.03
C ASP A 197 -10.03 5.11 -14.29
N MET A 198 -9.69 4.31 -13.25
CA MET A 198 -9.74 2.85 -13.33
C MET A 198 -11.17 2.30 -13.19
N TYR A 199 -12.06 3.07 -12.61
CA TYR A 199 -13.43 2.63 -12.28
C TYR A 199 -14.52 3.42 -12.98
N VAL A 200 -14.22 4.65 -13.44
CA VAL A 200 -15.17 5.56 -14.06
C VAL A 200 -14.65 6.00 -15.43
N ASN A 201 -15.44 5.79 -16.46
CA ASN A 201 -15.15 6.24 -17.83
C ASN A 201 -15.31 7.76 -17.96
N PRO A 202 -14.73 8.40 -18.99
CA PRO A 202 -14.90 9.84 -19.24
C PRO A 202 -16.36 10.31 -19.40
N ASP A 203 -17.26 9.41 -19.80
CA ASP A 203 -18.71 9.67 -19.93
C ASP A 203 -19.48 9.49 -18.61
N GLY A 204 -18.78 9.17 -17.50
CA GLY A 204 -19.37 8.93 -16.20
C GLY A 204 -19.93 7.53 -15.98
N SER A 205 -19.89 6.65 -16.97
CA SER A 205 -20.26 5.23 -16.81
C SER A 205 -19.18 4.46 -16.06
N TYR A 206 -19.55 3.31 -15.48
CA TYR A 206 -18.59 2.48 -14.78
C TYR A 206 -17.88 1.51 -15.75
N THR A 207 -16.56 1.33 -15.50
CA THR A 207 -15.73 0.38 -16.27
C THR A 207 -16.08 -1.07 -15.95
N GLN A 208 -15.67 -2.01 -16.82
CA GLN A 208 -15.78 -3.44 -16.52
C GLN A 208 -15.03 -3.82 -15.23
N ARG A 209 -13.92 -3.13 -14.93
CA ARG A 209 -13.15 -3.33 -13.70
C ARG A 209 -13.96 -2.96 -12.45
N TYR A 210 -14.75 -1.90 -12.51
CA TYR A 210 -15.67 -1.55 -11.42
C TYR A 210 -16.63 -2.72 -11.13
N TRP A 211 -17.27 -3.24 -12.14
CA TRP A 211 -18.23 -4.34 -11.98
C TRP A 211 -17.58 -5.62 -11.47
N ASN A 212 -16.37 -5.95 -11.92
CA ASN A 212 -15.61 -7.09 -11.41
C ASN A 212 -15.30 -6.98 -9.92
N VAL A 213 -15.05 -5.77 -9.42
CA VAL A 213 -14.83 -5.49 -7.99
C VAL A 213 -16.14 -5.55 -7.23
N ILE A 214 -17.19 -4.91 -7.74
CA ILE A 214 -18.50 -4.82 -7.07
C ILE A 214 -19.14 -6.19 -6.87
N HIS A 215 -19.07 -7.07 -7.88
CA HIS A 215 -19.60 -8.44 -7.77
C HIS A 215 -18.91 -9.27 -6.66
N ARG A 216 -17.71 -8.89 -6.25
CA ARG A 216 -16.95 -9.53 -5.16
C ARG A 216 -17.05 -8.77 -3.84
N THR A 217 -17.72 -7.62 -3.83
CA THR A 217 -17.89 -6.76 -2.64
C THR A 217 -19.29 -6.95 -2.08
N PRO A 218 -19.47 -7.57 -0.90
CA PRO A 218 -20.81 -7.86 -0.34
C PRO A 218 -21.71 -6.66 -0.21
N MET A 219 -21.14 -5.45 0.03
CA MET A 219 -21.91 -4.21 0.13
C MET A 219 -22.38 -3.65 -1.22
N GLY A 220 -21.98 -4.24 -2.36
CA GLY A 220 -22.38 -3.82 -3.70
C GLY A 220 -21.95 -2.41 -4.11
N ARG A 221 -20.94 -1.85 -3.45
CA ARG A 221 -20.37 -0.52 -3.75
C ARG A 221 -18.93 -0.40 -3.29
N LEU A 222 -18.21 0.54 -3.86
CA LEU A 222 -16.91 0.98 -3.32
C LEU A 222 -17.10 1.78 -2.03
N GLY A 223 -16.07 1.86 -1.22
CA GLY A 223 -16.00 2.78 -0.10
C GLY A 223 -15.89 4.23 -0.59
N ASP A 224 -16.41 5.17 0.19
CA ASP A 224 -16.24 6.61 0.03
C ASP A 224 -15.27 7.07 1.13
N PRO A 225 -14.14 7.74 0.81
CA PRO A 225 -13.12 8.15 1.77
C PRO A 225 -13.63 9.21 2.75
#